data_8b45488d69e65953496287d7a6b7cea9
#
_entry.id   8b45488d69e65953496287d7a6b7cea9
#
_cell.length_a   1.000
_cell.length_b   1.000
_cell.length_c   1.000
_cell.angle_alpha   90.00
_cell.angle_beta   90.00
_cell.angle_gamma   90.00
#
_symmetry.space_group_name_H-M   'P 1'
#
loop_
_entity.id
_entity.type
_entity.pdbx_description
1 polymer ?
#
loop_
_entity_poly.entity_id
_entity_poly.type
_entity_poly.pdbx_seq_one_letter_code
_entity_poly.pdbx_strand_id
1 'polypeptide(L)'
;MAALTGPRARILAVEPQPDVFDRLTYNIGQNPFGTVKAIACAVADRAGELTLFIDPRNRGESSVKIVGTHKSAAIRVPAVTLLSLCRSEGIERIDAIKLDVEGAEDLILEPFLREAPESLRPALLIVEDGTEQWQLDLPALLEGYGYRRIARTRLNLVFERVG
;
A
#
# COMPACT_ATOMS: atom_id res chain seq x y z
N MET A 1 6.65 7.22 -11.03
CA MET A 1 7.71 6.33 -10.45
C MET A 1 8.46 5.58 -11.55
N ALA A 2 7.84 4.74 -12.39
CA ALA A 2 8.52 3.95 -13.43
C ALA A 2 9.47 4.77 -14.34
N ALA A 3 9.05 5.96 -14.80
CA ALA A 3 9.87 6.84 -15.64
C ALA A 3 11.14 7.36 -14.94
N LEU A 4 11.16 7.43 -13.60
CA LEU A 4 12.30 7.91 -12.82
C LEU A 4 13.25 6.80 -12.40
N THR A 5 12.75 5.58 -12.25
CA THR A 5 13.55 4.43 -11.79
C THR A 5 14.23 3.69 -12.94
N GLY A 6 13.81 3.95 -14.18
CA GLY A 6 14.41 3.39 -15.39
C GLY A 6 14.10 1.89 -15.61
N PRO A 7 14.71 1.29 -16.63
CA PRO A 7 14.32 -0.04 -17.13
C PRO A 7 14.75 -1.22 -16.25
N ARG A 8 15.55 -0.98 -15.22
CA ARG A 8 16.01 -2.03 -14.29
C ARG A 8 15.18 -2.11 -13.01
N ALA A 9 14.21 -1.23 -12.82
CA ALA A 9 13.34 -1.26 -11.65
C ALA A 9 12.36 -2.43 -11.74
N ARG A 10 11.97 -2.97 -10.59
CA ARG A 10 10.84 -3.86 -10.44
C ARG A 10 9.82 -3.18 -9.54
N ILE A 11 8.64 -2.93 -10.07
CA ILE A 11 7.57 -2.23 -9.36
C ILE A 11 6.36 -3.15 -9.30
N LEU A 12 5.83 -3.36 -8.10
CA LEU A 12 4.52 -3.97 -7.90
C LEU A 12 3.51 -2.86 -7.65
N ALA A 13 2.44 -2.83 -8.43
CA ALA A 13 1.32 -1.92 -8.26
C ALA A 13 0.10 -2.75 -7.86
N VAL A 14 -0.37 -2.56 -6.64
CA VAL A 14 -1.44 -3.35 -6.04
C VAL A 14 -2.70 -2.51 -6.00
N GLU A 15 -3.79 -3.03 -6.55
CA GLU A 15 -5.08 -2.34 -6.60
C GLU A 15 -6.21 -3.36 -6.46
N PRO A 16 -7.02 -3.26 -5.41
CA PRO A 16 -8.11 -4.21 -5.18
C PRO A 16 -9.38 -3.93 -5.97
N GLN A 17 -9.65 -2.66 -6.38
CA GLN A 17 -10.88 -2.32 -7.08
C GLN A 17 -10.80 -2.69 -8.56
N PRO A 18 -11.73 -3.50 -9.11
CA PRO A 18 -11.67 -3.94 -10.50
C PRO A 18 -11.61 -2.78 -11.51
N ASP A 19 -12.48 -1.79 -11.38
CA ASP A 19 -12.53 -0.64 -12.30
C ASP A 19 -11.25 0.22 -12.26
N VAL A 20 -10.63 0.34 -11.09
CA VAL A 20 -9.37 1.07 -10.92
C VAL A 20 -8.21 0.21 -11.41
N PHE A 21 -8.26 -1.10 -11.16
CA PHE A 21 -7.28 -2.05 -11.67
C PHE A 21 -7.23 -2.09 -13.21
N ASP A 22 -8.38 -2.02 -13.88
CA ASP A 22 -8.44 -1.95 -15.35
C ASP A 22 -7.77 -0.68 -15.88
N ARG A 23 -7.97 0.45 -15.21
CA ARG A 23 -7.28 1.71 -15.55
C ARG A 23 -5.78 1.63 -15.27
N LEU A 24 -5.40 1.02 -14.14
CA LEU A 24 -4.01 0.79 -13.78
C LEU A 24 -3.31 -0.05 -14.86
N THR A 25 -3.90 -1.16 -15.27
CA THR A 25 -3.34 -2.04 -16.30
C THR A 25 -3.24 -1.36 -17.65
N TYR A 26 -4.25 -0.58 -18.04
CA TYR A 26 -4.19 0.25 -19.24
C TYR A 26 -3.01 1.23 -19.19
N ASN A 27 -2.86 1.97 -18.09
CA ASN A 27 -1.77 2.93 -17.91
C ASN A 27 -0.38 2.26 -17.89
N ILE A 28 -0.28 1.07 -17.29
CA ILE A 28 0.94 0.27 -17.32
C ILE A 28 1.30 -0.14 -18.75
N GLY A 29 0.31 -0.53 -19.55
CA GLY A 29 0.50 -0.87 -20.97
C GLY A 29 1.02 0.29 -21.83
N GLN A 30 0.84 1.54 -21.40
CA GLN A 30 1.43 2.71 -22.05
C GLN A 30 2.89 2.97 -21.60
N ASN A 31 3.39 2.22 -20.61
CA ASN A 31 4.76 2.39 -20.11
C ASN A 31 5.74 1.56 -20.96
N PRO A 32 6.72 2.17 -21.62
CA PRO A 32 7.64 1.47 -22.53
C PRO A 32 8.63 0.53 -21.81
N PHE A 33 8.77 0.64 -20.49
CA PHE A 33 9.83 -0.08 -19.76
C PHE A 33 9.46 -1.49 -19.30
N GLY A 34 8.16 -1.85 -19.26
CA GLY A 34 7.73 -3.15 -18.80
C GLY A 34 8.11 -3.51 -17.34
N THR A 35 8.38 -2.49 -16.51
CA THR A 35 8.92 -2.64 -15.15
C THR A 35 7.86 -2.76 -14.07
N VAL A 36 6.59 -2.58 -14.42
CA VAL A 36 5.47 -2.56 -13.48
C VAL A 36 4.61 -3.80 -13.67
N LYS A 37 4.42 -4.55 -12.59
CA LYS A 37 3.45 -5.65 -12.51
C LYS A 37 2.25 -5.20 -11.70
N ALA A 38 1.05 -5.27 -12.28
CA ALA A 38 -0.21 -5.04 -11.57
C ALA A 38 -0.66 -6.31 -10.85
N ILE A 39 -1.22 -6.17 -9.65
CA ILE A 39 -1.75 -7.27 -8.83
C ILE A 39 -3.13 -6.88 -8.30
N ALA A 40 -4.14 -7.68 -8.64
CA ALA A 40 -5.53 -7.46 -8.26
C ALA A 40 -5.83 -8.06 -6.88
N CYS A 41 -5.43 -7.39 -5.81
CA CYS A 41 -5.75 -7.78 -4.43
C CYS A 41 -5.70 -6.56 -3.50
N ALA A 42 -6.26 -6.70 -2.31
CA ALA A 42 -6.01 -5.79 -1.21
C ALA A 42 -4.77 -6.24 -0.42
N VAL A 43 -4.01 -5.28 0.13
CA VAL A 43 -3.05 -5.58 1.20
C VAL A 43 -3.75 -5.30 2.53
N ALA A 44 -3.67 -6.25 3.46
CA ALA A 44 -4.36 -6.18 4.75
C ALA A 44 -3.51 -6.80 5.88
N ASP A 45 -4.04 -6.75 7.11
CA ASP A 45 -3.44 -7.37 8.29
C ASP A 45 -3.38 -8.90 8.21
N ARG A 46 -4.29 -9.50 7.43
CA ARG A 46 -4.42 -10.96 7.25
C ARG A 46 -4.84 -11.33 5.84
N ALA A 47 -4.51 -12.55 5.44
CA ALA A 47 -4.97 -13.12 4.18
C ALA A 47 -6.44 -13.57 4.26
N GLY A 48 -7.15 -13.50 3.14
CA GLY A 48 -8.55 -13.91 3.02
C GLY A 48 -9.32 -13.10 1.99
N GLU A 49 -10.52 -12.70 2.31
CA GLU A 49 -11.35 -11.80 1.54
C GLU A 49 -11.65 -10.52 2.34
N LEU A 50 -11.62 -9.41 1.66
CA LEU A 50 -11.97 -8.10 2.19
C LEU A 50 -13.21 -7.58 1.47
N THR A 51 -14.11 -6.94 2.23
CA THR A 51 -15.24 -6.21 1.66
C THR A 51 -14.88 -4.74 1.53
N LEU A 52 -14.83 -4.26 0.30
CA LEU A 52 -14.64 -2.83 -0.01
C LEU A 52 -15.99 -2.18 -0.24
N PHE A 53 -16.18 -1.00 0.34
CA PHE A 53 -17.33 -0.15 0.12
C PHE A 53 -16.95 0.95 -0.87
N ILE A 54 -17.53 0.89 -2.08
CA ILE A 54 -17.24 1.84 -3.15
C ILE A 54 -18.26 2.97 -3.09
N ASP A 55 -17.80 4.22 -2.94
CA ASP A 55 -18.65 5.39 -3.14
C ASP A 55 -18.77 5.66 -4.66
N PRO A 56 -20.00 5.57 -5.23
CA PRO A 56 -20.21 5.83 -6.67
C PRO A 56 -19.87 7.28 -7.07
N ARG A 57 -19.79 8.20 -6.13
CA ARG A 57 -19.51 9.64 -6.36
C ARG A 57 -18.02 9.94 -6.30
N ASN A 58 -17.25 9.13 -5.59
CA ASN A 58 -15.81 9.29 -5.44
C ASN A 58 -15.10 7.96 -5.72
N ARG A 59 -14.93 7.64 -6.99
CA ARG A 59 -14.35 6.37 -7.47
C ARG A 59 -12.87 6.18 -7.13
N GLY A 60 -12.23 7.14 -6.50
CA GLY A 60 -10.84 7.08 -6.06
C GLY A 60 -10.67 6.77 -4.56
N GLU A 61 -11.74 6.89 -3.78
CA GLU A 61 -11.72 6.61 -2.35
C GLU A 61 -12.55 5.35 -2.07
N SER A 62 -11.89 4.27 -1.71
CA SER A 62 -12.53 3.04 -1.23
C SER A 62 -12.10 2.79 0.19
N SER A 63 -13.02 2.92 1.11
CA SER A 63 -12.75 2.69 2.52
C SER A 63 -13.11 1.25 2.92
N VAL A 64 -12.23 0.63 3.72
CA VAL A 64 -12.51 -0.62 4.45
C VAL A 64 -13.48 -0.36 5.62
N LYS A 65 -13.62 0.89 6.04
CA LYS A 65 -14.50 1.30 7.13
C LYS A 65 -15.82 1.84 6.57
N ILE A 66 -16.93 1.42 7.16
CA ILE A 66 -18.28 1.96 6.86
C ILE A 66 -18.32 3.41 7.29
N VAL A 67 -18.16 4.33 6.36
CA VAL A 67 -18.38 5.76 6.58
C VAL A 67 -19.54 6.20 5.71
N GLY A 68 -20.73 6.29 6.31
CA GLY A 68 -21.85 7.02 5.74
C GLY A 68 -23.03 6.18 5.23
N THR A 69 -24.21 6.77 5.38
CA THR A 69 -25.56 6.24 5.15
C THR A 69 -26.04 6.22 3.70
N HIS A 70 -25.13 6.18 2.72
CA HIS A 70 -25.50 6.13 1.30
C HIS A 70 -25.20 4.76 0.69
N LYS A 71 -26.01 4.31 -0.25
CA LYS A 71 -25.97 3.03 -0.97
C LYS A 71 -24.61 2.82 -1.64
N SER A 72 -23.60 2.44 -0.87
CA SER A 72 -22.31 2.02 -1.38
C SER A 72 -22.42 0.61 -1.93
N ALA A 73 -21.90 0.37 -3.11
CA ALA A 73 -21.76 -0.99 -3.61
C ALA A 73 -20.66 -1.68 -2.80
N ALA A 74 -20.97 -2.84 -2.23
CA ALA A 74 -20.00 -3.68 -1.54
C ALA A 74 -19.45 -4.72 -2.52
N ILE A 75 -18.14 -4.78 -2.67
CA ILE A 75 -17.47 -5.82 -3.45
C ILE A 75 -16.56 -6.63 -2.54
N ARG A 76 -16.42 -7.93 -2.82
CA ARG A 76 -15.42 -8.77 -2.17
C ARG A 76 -14.19 -8.88 -3.05
N VAL A 77 -13.02 -8.72 -2.44
CA VAL A 77 -11.74 -8.79 -3.13
C VAL A 77 -10.78 -9.68 -2.33
N PRO A 78 -9.87 -10.39 -3.01
CA PRO A 78 -8.81 -11.13 -2.33
C PRO A 78 -7.96 -10.18 -1.48
N ALA A 79 -7.59 -10.61 -0.29
CA ALA A 79 -6.72 -9.89 0.61
C ALA A 79 -5.49 -10.74 0.96
N VAL A 80 -4.33 -10.11 0.98
CA VAL A 80 -3.05 -10.74 1.34
C VAL A 80 -2.29 -9.86 2.32
N THR A 81 -1.41 -10.45 3.13
CA THR A 81 -0.48 -9.64 3.93
C THR A 81 0.67 -9.14 3.05
N LEU A 82 1.26 -8.00 3.41
CA LEU A 82 2.41 -7.44 2.70
C LEU A 82 3.57 -8.45 2.64
N LEU A 83 3.82 -9.18 3.74
CA LEU A 83 4.86 -10.20 3.79
C LEU A 83 4.56 -11.40 2.87
N SER A 84 3.30 -11.87 2.81
CA SER A 84 2.92 -12.95 1.91
C SER A 84 3.02 -12.53 0.45
N LEU A 85 2.67 -11.29 0.15
CA LEU A 85 2.86 -10.72 -1.19
C LEU A 85 4.33 -10.69 -1.59
N CYS A 86 5.21 -10.21 -0.71
CA CYS A 86 6.66 -10.22 -0.98
C CYS A 86 7.17 -11.64 -1.27
N ARG A 87 6.74 -12.62 -0.48
CA ARG A 87 7.15 -14.03 -0.67
C ARG A 87 6.63 -14.61 -1.98
N SER A 88 5.37 -14.41 -2.31
CA SER A 88 4.77 -14.93 -3.56
C SER A 88 5.41 -14.32 -4.81
N GLU A 89 5.88 -13.08 -4.70
CA GLU A 89 6.55 -12.37 -5.78
C GLU A 89 8.07 -12.55 -5.79
N GLY A 90 8.64 -13.30 -4.85
CA GLY A 90 10.08 -13.51 -4.74
C GLY A 90 10.85 -12.20 -4.51
N ILE A 91 10.30 -11.32 -3.69
CA ILE A 91 10.96 -10.07 -3.28
C ILE A 91 11.88 -10.40 -2.09
N GLU A 92 13.15 -10.10 -2.23
CA GLU A 92 14.17 -10.31 -1.19
C GLU A 92 14.64 -9.01 -0.55
N ARG A 93 14.42 -7.89 -1.25
CA ARG A 93 14.74 -6.54 -0.79
C ARG A 93 13.74 -5.53 -1.34
N ILE A 94 13.44 -4.53 -0.53
CA ILE A 94 12.54 -3.43 -0.90
C ILE A 94 13.30 -2.11 -0.75
N ASP A 95 13.36 -1.32 -1.81
CA ASP A 95 13.94 0.02 -1.76
C ASP A 95 12.92 1.04 -1.24
N ALA A 96 11.66 0.95 -1.70
CA ALA A 96 10.61 1.87 -1.26
C ALA A 96 9.22 1.22 -1.30
N ILE A 97 8.37 1.61 -0.35
CA ILE A 97 6.94 1.32 -0.35
C ILE A 97 6.16 2.63 -0.27
N LYS A 98 5.11 2.77 -1.10
CA LYS A 98 4.03 3.72 -0.88
C LYS A 98 2.78 2.95 -0.47
N LEU A 99 2.21 3.33 0.67
CA LEU A 99 0.90 2.87 1.13
C LEU A 99 -0.09 4.04 1.09
N ASP A 100 -1.27 3.74 0.55
CA ASP A 100 -2.37 4.66 0.37
C ASP A 100 -3.64 3.80 0.43
N VAL A 101 -4.01 3.44 1.67
CA VAL A 101 -5.02 2.41 1.96
C VAL A 101 -6.11 2.93 2.89
N GLU A 102 -6.31 4.26 2.82
CA GLU A 102 -7.42 4.96 3.45
C GLU A 102 -7.52 4.70 4.98
N GLY A 103 -6.38 4.81 5.66
CA GLY A 103 -6.28 4.75 7.12
C GLY A 103 -6.10 3.33 7.69
N ALA A 104 -5.63 2.37 6.90
CA ALA A 104 -5.27 1.03 7.36
C ALA A 104 -3.75 0.76 7.32
N GLU A 105 -2.93 1.81 7.15
CA GLU A 105 -1.48 1.71 7.01
C GLU A 105 -0.84 1.09 8.24
N ASP A 106 -1.30 1.45 9.44
CA ASP A 106 -0.83 0.90 10.71
C ASP A 106 -1.10 -0.59 10.84
N LEU A 107 -2.29 -1.04 10.42
CA LEU A 107 -2.70 -2.44 10.46
C LEU A 107 -1.89 -3.33 9.50
N ILE A 108 -1.37 -2.75 8.42
CA ILE A 108 -0.53 -3.45 7.44
C ILE A 108 0.93 -3.45 7.90
N LEU A 109 1.44 -2.30 8.34
CA LEU A 109 2.85 -2.13 8.65
C LEU A 109 3.27 -2.77 9.96
N GLU A 110 2.40 -2.77 10.99
CA GLU A 110 2.74 -3.38 12.29
C GLU A 110 3.11 -4.86 12.13
N PRO A 111 2.23 -5.75 11.59
CA PRO A 111 2.58 -7.16 11.44
C PRO A 111 3.73 -7.37 10.43
N PHE A 112 3.81 -6.55 9.39
CA PHE A 112 4.90 -6.63 8.44
C PHE A 112 6.26 -6.37 9.09
N LEU A 113 6.41 -5.28 9.81
CA LEU A 113 7.68 -4.91 10.46
C LEU A 113 8.07 -5.88 11.57
N ARG A 114 7.11 -6.47 12.27
CA ARG A 114 7.32 -7.48 13.30
C ARG A 114 7.83 -8.80 12.71
N GLU A 115 7.31 -9.24 11.57
CA GLU A 115 7.51 -10.59 11.03
C GLU A 115 8.49 -10.65 9.86
N ALA A 116 8.68 -9.53 9.15
CA ALA A 116 9.56 -9.49 8.00
C ALA A 116 11.04 -9.54 8.42
N PRO A 117 11.88 -10.30 7.68
CA PRO A 117 13.31 -10.22 7.84
C PRO A 117 13.79 -8.79 7.56
N GLU A 118 14.90 -8.44 8.15
CA GLU A 118 15.44 -7.07 8.06
C GLU A 118 15.69 -6.61 6.61
N SER A 119 16.08 -7.54 5.74
CA SER A 119 16.29 -7.28 4.30
C SER A 119 15.03 -6.80 3.58
N LEU A 120 13.85 -7.17 4.04
CA LEU A 120 12.57 -6.74 3.47
C LEU A 120 12.05 -5.43 4.06
N ARG A 121 12.65 -4.91 5.13
CA ARG A 121 12.27 -3.60 5.65
C ARG A 121 12.71 -2.52 4.67
N PRO A 122 11.78 -1.74 4.09
CA PRO A 122 12.11 -0.81 3.01
C PRO A 122 13.04 0.31 3.48
N ALA A 123 13.90 0.79 2.60
CA ALA A 123 14.73 1.95 2.90
C ALA A 123 13.90 3.24 2.99
N LEU A 124 12.80 3.32 2.21
CA LEU A 124 11.90 4.47 2.19
C LEU A 124 10.45 4.01 2.34
N LEU A 125 9.71 4.66 3.24
CA LEU A 125 8.27 4.51 3.40
C LEU A 125 7.57 5.83 3.10
N ILE A 126 6.55 5.77 2.27
CA ILE A 126 5.62 6.88 1.99
C ILE A 126 4.25 6.37 2.39
N VAL A 127 3.64 6.98 3.40
CA VAL A 127 2.32 6.58 3.89
C VAL A 127 1.36 7.77 3.81
N GLU A 128 0.11 7.52 3.48
CA GLU A 128 -0.92 8.54 3.61
C GLU A 128 -1.06 8.95 5.08
N ASP A 129 -1.28 10.24 5.34
CA ASP A 129 -1.43 10.76 6.71
C ASP A 129 -2.83 10.43 7.26
N GLY A 130 -3.00 9.21 7.72
CA GLY A 130 -4.18 8.68 8.36
C GLY A 130 -4.19 8.81 9.89
N THR A 131 -3.46 9.76 10.46
CA THR A 131 -3.25 9.89 11.92
C THR A 131 -4.57 9.88 12.73
N GLU A 132 -5.64 10.45 12.19
CA GLU A 132 -6.95 10.46 12.85
C GLU A 132 -7.69 9.11 12.77
N GLN A 133 -7.25 8.20 11.88
CA GLN A 133 -7.91 6.93 11.60
C GLN A 133 -7.12 5.74 12.14
N TRP A 134 -5.81 5.88 12.35
CA TRP A 134 -4.94 4.82 12.84
C TRP A 134 -5.31 4.40 14.27
N GLN A 135 -5.18 3.11 14.51
CA GLN A 135 -5.39 2.53 15.85
C GLN A 135 -4.11 2.58 16.69
N LEU A 136 -2.96 2.67 16.02
CA LEU A 136 -1.63 2.74 16.62
C LEU A 136 -0.99 4.09 16.30
N ASP A 137 -0.07 4.52 17.14
CA ASP A 137 0.85 5.62 16.79
C ASP A 137 1.87 5.09 15.78
N LEU A 138 1.52 5.14 14.49
CA LEU A 138 2.36 4.63 13.42
C LEU A 138 3.72 5.35 13.35
N PRO A 139 3.84 6.67 13.52
CA PRO A 139 5.13 7.33 13.62
C PRO A 139 6.02 6.76 14.74
N ALA A 140 5.50 6.60 15.96
CA ALA A 140 6.26 6.04 17.07
C ALA A 140 6.64 4.56 16.82
N LEU A 141 5.74 3.77 16.22
CA LEU A 141 6.05 2.41 15.80
C LEU A 141 7.23 2.38 14.82
N LEU A 142 7.18 3.21 13.79
CA LEU A 142 8.24 3.29 12.77
C LEU A 142 9.57 3.73 13.37
N GLU A 143 9.57 4.71 14.28
CA GLU A 143 10.77 5.12 15.01
C GLU A 143 11.38 3.96 15.79
N GLY A 144 10.58 3.13 16.43
CA GLY A 144 11.00 1.91 17.13
C GLY A 144 11.68 0.88 16.20
N TYR A 145 11.39 0.90 14.90
CA TYR A 145 12.02 0.06 13.88
C TYR A 145 13.16 0.77 13.12
N GLY A 146 13.64 1.90 13.61
CA GLY A 146 14.78 2.62 13.06
C GLY A 146 14.44 3.52 11.86
N TYR A 147 13.19 3.94 11.74
CA TYR A 147 12.80 4.94 10.73
C TYR A 147 12.79 6.34 11.32
N ARG A 148 13.16 7.31 10.52
CA ARG A 148 13.10 8.74 10.83
C ARG A 148 12.18 9.43 9.83
N ARG A 149 11.25 10.24 10.29
CA ARG A 149 10.45 11.08 9.40
C ARG A 149 11.33 12.17 8.78
N ILE A 150 11.42 12.18 7.47
CA ILE A 150 12.23 13.13 6.70
C ILE A 150 11.41 14.19 5.99
N ALA A 151 10.10 13.92 5.75
CA ALA A 151 9.22 14.91 5.15
C ALA A 151 7.76 14.68 5.56
N ARG A 152 6.96 15.74 5.46
CA ARG A 152 5.51 15.73 5.51
C ARG A 152 4.99 16.60 4.37
N THR A 153 4.08 16.05 3.58
CA THR A 153 3.30 16.79 2.57
C THR A 153 1.88 17.00 3.12
N ARG A 154 1.00 17.55 2.29
CA ARG A 154 -0.41 17.72 2.68
C ARG A 154 -1.12 16.38 2.98
N LEU A 155 -0.73 15.32 2.27
CA LEU A 155 -1.42 14.03 2.33
C LEU A 155 -0.51 12.88 2.77
N ASN A 156 0.81 13.07 2.83
CA ASN A 156 1.72 11.95 3.07
C ASN A 156 2.78 12.29 4.09
N LEU A 157 3.15 11.27 4.86
CA LEU A 157 4.36 11.24 5.69
C LEU A 157 5.43 10.40 4.98
N VAL A 158 6.67 10.85 5.03
CA VAL A 158 7.81 10.17 4.41
C VAL A 158 8.82 9.82 5.47
N PHE A 159 9.18 8.55 5.53
CA PHE A 159 10.12 8.00 6.48
C PHE A 159 11.28 7.33 5.75
N GLU A 160 12.49 7.57 6.24
CA GLU A 160 13.71 6.92 5.80
C GLU A 160 14.23 6.01 6.92
N ARG A 161 14.67 4.81 6.56
CA ARG A 161 15.31 3.90 7.49
C ARG A 161 16.75 4.39 7.74
N VAL A 162 17.06 4.65 8.98
CA VAL A 162 18.42 5.00 9.44
C VAL A 162 19.07 3.69 9.86
N GLY A 163 20.00 3.23 9.03
CA GLY A 163 20.69 1.94 9.03
C GLY A 163 21.15 1.36 10.32
#